data_848afc7680497b31912ee95cd4158897
#
_entry.id   848afc7680497b31912ee95cd4158897
#
_cell.length_a   1.000
_cell.length_b   1.000
_cell.length_c   1.000
_cell.angle_alpha   90.00
_cell.angle_beta   90.00
_cell.angle_gamma   90.00
#
_symmetry.space_group_name_H-M   'P 1'
#
loop_
_entity.id
_entity.type
_entity.pdbx_description
1 polymer ?
#
loop_
_entity_poly.entity_id
_entity_poly.type
_entity_poly.pdbx_seq_one_letter_code
_entity_poly.pdbx_strand_id
1 'polypeptide(L)'
;MKNNNFLLIVFTIILVGCGVPQKDFDKLQTENTQLKKDLEDCQFGAKKLYSQAIAYYDNNEYEKCKKELSVLDRKHAGSNEATKGKKLYKKVVAEQMQKQKTERKEREEREKIEKMERAERMKKEQQRLASATKKMRIKNDDISGVTWYYDKTSPRYTNYNAFHIYMGKTKTGTPWLRFIIQYTADDWLFIEKYIIKVDGQTFIITEKEYGEIKSDHSGGKIWEWLDRYVERDDFDIIKAVANGKNTKIRFIGSKYHKDKTITTKQKQALKNVLDAYYALGGTMK
;
A
#
# COMPACT_ATOMS: atom_id res chain seq x y z
N MET A 1 -13.83 -99.40 41.12
CA MET A 1 -14.97 -99.68 40.19
C MET A 1 -14.90 -98.74 39.02
N LYS A 2 -15.01 -99.29 37.84
CA LYS A 2 -15.22 -98.79 36.49
C LYS A 2 -14.05 -98.04 35.81
N ASN A 3 -13.41 -98.76 34.94
CA ASN A 3 -12.61 -98.46 33.77
C ASN A 3 -13.39 -97.48 32.85
N ASN A 4 -12.67 -96.58 32.23
CA ASN A 4 -13.05 -96.14 30.90
C ASN A 4 -11.75 -95.83 30.11
N ASN A 5 -11.44 -96.75 29.24
CA ASN A 5 -10.43 -96.64 28.17
C ASN A 5 -10.91 -95.58 27.20
N PHE A 6 -10.11 -94.48 27.04
CA PHE A 6 -10.31 -93.61 25.92
C PHE A 6 -9.23 -93.86 24.87
N LEU A 7 -9.69 -94.37 23.77
CA LEU A 7 -8.91 -94.76 22.60
C LEU A 7 -8.47 -93.49 21.86
N LEU A 8 -7.20 -93.18 21.92
CA LEU A 8 -6.61 -92.03 21.19
C LEU A 8 -6.33 -92.50 19.73
N ILE A 9 -7.23 -92.09 18.82
CA ILE A 9 -7.02 -92.26 17.36
C ILE A 9 -6.11 -91.16 16.90
N VAL A 10 -4.87 -91.47 16.63
CA VAL A 10 -3.90 -90.56 16.00
C VAL A 10 -4.23 -90.56 14.49
N PHE A 11 -4.86 -89.45 14.07
CA PHE A 11 -5.11 -89.13 12.67
C PHE A 11 -3.84 -88.52 12.08
N THR A 12 -2.99 -89.28 11.46
CA THR A 12 -1.82 -88.85 10.70
C THR A 12 -2.33 -88.30 9.38
N ILE A 13 -2.48 -86.93 9.34
CA ILE A 13 -2.70 -86.24 8.10
C ILE A 13 -1.38 -86.18 7.34
N ILE A 14 -1.27 -87.04 6.32
CA ILE A 14 -0.21 -86.99 5.32
C ILE A 14 -0.52 -85.73 4.44
N LEU A 15 0.09 -84.59 4.72
CA LEU A 15 0.15 -83.46 3.81
C LEU A 15 1.04 -83.91 2.63
N VAL A 16 0.41 -84.36 1.57
CA VAL A 16 1.03 -84.45 0.26
C VAL A 16 1.13 -82.94 -0.23
N GLY A 17 2.16 -82.27 0.19
CA GLY A 17 2.51 -81.00 -0.39
C GLY A 17 2.89 -81.22 -1.84
N CYS A 18 2.12 -80.68 -2.80
CA CYS A 18 2.61 -80.46 -4.16
C CYS A 18 3.79 -79.47 -4.08
N GLY A 19 4.92 -80.00 -3.60
CA GLY A 19 6.19 -79.25 -3.60
C GLY A 19 6.64 -79.10 -5.05
N VAL A 20 6.80 -77.83 -5.50
CA VAL A 20 7.50 -77.55 -6.75
C VAL A 20 8.86 -78.23 -6.64
N PRO A 21 9.26 -79.03 -7.66
CA PRO A 21 10.57 -79.72 -7.64
C PRO A 21 11.66 -78.68 -7.32
N GLN A 22 12.59 -79.02 -6.40
CA GLN A 22 13.66 -78.11 -5.94
C GLN A 22 14.40 -77.44 -7.12
N LYS A 23 14.60 -78.17 -8.20
CA LYS A 23 15.24 -77.70 -9.43
C LYS A 23 14.45 -76.60 -10.10
N ASP A 24 13.11 -76.65 -10.09
CA ASP A 24 12.24 -75.62 -10.67
C ASP A 24 12.17 -74.38 -9.75
N PHE A 25 12.19 -74.58 -8.42
CA PHE A 25 12.28 -73.52 -7.44
C PHE A 25 13.62 -72.78 -7.59
N ASP A 26 14.74 -73.42 -7.70
CA ASP A 26 16.06 -72.80 -7.86
C ASP A 26 16.16 -72.09 -9.20
N LYS A 27 15.53 -72.61 -10.25
CA LYS A 27 15.44 -71.91 -11.54
C LYS A 27 14.62 -70.63 -11.45
N LEU A 28 13.44 -70.69 -10.85
CA LEU A 28 12.57 -69.47 -10.65
C LEU A 28 13.25 -68.45 -9.75
N GLN A 29 13.97 -68.87 -8.75
CA GLN A 29 14.73 -67.97 -7.88
C GLN A 29 15.84 -67.24 -8.65
N THR A 30 16.55 -67.95 -9.51
CA THR A 30 17.59 -67.40 -10.38
C THR A 30 17.00 -66.47 -11.39
N GLU A 31 15.90 -66.82 -12.06
CA GLU A 31 15.17 -65.97 -12.99
C GLU A 31 14.64 -64.69 -12.28
N ASN A 32 14.06 -64.84 -11.09
CA ASN A 32 13.57 -63.68 -10.33
C ASN A 32 14.71 -62.77 -9.93
N THR A 33 15.86 -63.28 -9.55
CA THR A 33 17.05 -62.49 -9.23
C THR A 33 17.58 -61.76 -10.46
N GLN A 34 17.60 -62.44 -11.61
CA GLN A 34 18.01 -61.82 -12.87
C GLN A 34 17.02 -60.73 -13.31
N LEU A 35 15.71 -61.00 -13.25
CA LEU A 35 14.67 -60.01 -13.58
C LEU A 35 14.71 -58.77 -12.67
N LYS A 36 14.99 -58.99 -11.38
CA LYS A 36 15.20 -57.86 -10.45
C LYS A 36 16.38 -56.99 -10.85
N LYS A 37 17.49 -57.63 -11.23
CA LYS A 37 18.68 -56.95 -11.71
C LYS A 37 18.43 -56.17 -13.02
N ASP A 38 17.76 -56.85 -13.97
CA ASP A 38 17.40 -56.22 -15.25
C ASP A 38 16.44 -55.04 -15.08
N LEU A 39 15.49 -55.19 -14.15
CA LEU A 39 14.58 -54.10 -13.78
C LEU A 39 15.35 -52.92 -13.13
N GLU A 40 16.28 -53.20 -12.24
CA GLU A 40 17.13 -52.17 -11.61
C GLU A 40 18.01 -51.46 -12.66
N ASP A 41 18.62 -52.21 -13.58
CA ASP A 41 19.42 -51.67 -14.68
C ASP A 41 18.55 -50.85 -15.66
N CYS A 42 17.31 -51.27 -15.90
CA CYS A 42 16.35 -50.52 -16.70
C CYS A 42 15.93 -49.24 -16.03
N GLN A 43 15.67 -49.23 -14.73
CA GLN A 43 15.25 -48.06 -13.98
C GLN A 43 16.42 -47.12 -13.65
N PHE A 44 17.57 -47.66 -13.29
CA PHE A 44 18.71 -46.93 -12.73
C PHE A 44 20.02 -47.18 -13.47
N GLY A 45 19.97 -47.67 -14.69
CA GLY A 45 21.19 -47.87 -15.49
C GLY A 45 21.97 -46.58 -15.72
N ALA A 46 23.29 -46.65 -15.72
CA ALA A 46 24.19 -45.48 -15.79
C ALA A 46 23.86 -44.53 -16.96
N LYS A 47 23.58 -45.12 -18.14
CA LYS A 47 23.22 -44.31 -19.33
C LYS A 47 21.92 -43.54 -19.14
N LYS A 48 20.89 -44.19 -18.57
CA LYS A 48 19.59 -43.59 -18.34
C LYS A 48 19.66 -42.47 -17.33
N LEU A 49 20.30 -42.68 -16.18
CA LEU A 49 20.51 -41.68 -15.15
C LEU A 49 21.25 -40.45 -15.71
N TYR A 50 22.29 -40.68 -16.51
CA TYR A 50 23.04 -39.58 -17.14
C TYR A 50 22.19 -38.80 -18.16
N SER A 51 21.42 -39.50 -19.01
CA SER A 51 20.52 -38.85 -19.98
C SER A 51 19.44 -38.05 -19.29
N GLN A 52 18.86 -38.52 -18.20
CA GLN A 52 17.89 -37.79 -17.40
C GLN A 52 18.50 -36.55 -16.74
N ALA A 53 19.73 -36.70 -16.22
CA ALA A 53 20.45 -35.54 -15.66
C ALA A 53 20.72 -34.46 -16.70
N ILE A 54 21.08 -34.84 -17.95
CA ILE A 54 21.24 -33.88 -19.05
C ILE A 54 19.90 -33.19 -19.35
N ALA A 55 18.80 -33.95 -19.49
CA ALA A 55 17.49 -33.34 -19.75
C ALA A 55 17.07 -32.37 -18.66
N TYR A 56 17.32 -32.65 -17.40
CA TYR A 56 17.08 -31.70 -16.32
C TYR A 56 18.01 -30.48 -16.37
N TYR A 57 19.26 -30.67 -16.75
CA TYR A 57 20.20 -29.56 -16.95
C TYR A 57 19.72 -28.62 -18.05
N ASP A 58 19.34 -29.16 -19.22
CA ASP A 58 18.88 -28.36 -20.38
C ASP A 58 17.58 -27.58 -20.07
N ASN A 59 16.74 -28.12 -19.19
CA ASN A 59 15.54 -27.48 -18.70
C ASN A 59 15.79 -26.52 -17.50
N ASN A 60 17.05 -26.29 -17.10
CA ASN A 60 17.42 -25.48 -15.92
C ASN A 60 16.89 -26.04 -14.58
N GLU A 61 16.51 -27.30 -14.52
CA GLU A 61 16.04 -27.99 -13.31
C GLU A 61 17.22 -28.53 -12.48
N TYR A 62 18.10 -27.61 -12.04
CA TYR A 62 19.39 -27.95 -11.45
C TYR A 62 19.32 -28.87 -10.23
N GLU A 63 18.31 -28.74 -9.38
CA GLU A 63 18.16 -29.61 -8.20
C GLU A 63 17.85 -31.06 -8.61
N LYS A 64 16.99 -31.27 -9.61
CA LYS A 64 16.71 -32.59 -10.14
C LYS A 64 17.95 -33.19 -10.83
N CYS A 65 18.64 -32.37 -11.63
CA CYS A 65 19.89 -32.75 -12.25
C CYS A 65 20.91 -33.25 -11.23
N LYS A 66 21.17 -32.47 -10.16
CA LYS A 66 22.10 -32.84 -9.08
C LYS A 66 21.70 -34.15 -8.39
N LYS A 67 20.39 -34.36 -8.17
CA LYS A 67 19.87 -35.58 -7.56
C LYS A 67 20.17 -36.81 -8.41
N GLU A 68 19.88 -36.75 -9.72
CA GLU A 68 20.17 -37.85 -10.65
C GLU A 68 21.68 -38.13 -10.74
N LEU A 69 22.51 -37.09 -10.82
CA LEU A 69 23.96 -37.22 -10.84
C LEU A 69 24.50 -37.84 -9.55
N SER A 70 23.91 -37.56 -8.40
CA SER A 70 24.28 -38.15 -7.12
C SER A 70 23.92 -39.64 -7.06
N VAL A 71 22.76 -40.02 -7.62
CA VAL A 71 22.34 -41.45 -7.75
C VAL A 71 23.31 -42.18 -8.68
N LEU A 72 23.64 -41.56 -9.82
CA LEU A 72 24.59 -42.11 -10.79
C LEU A 72 25.98 -42.37 -10.15
N ASP A 73 26.51 -41.41 -9.41
CA ASP A 73 27.83 -41.56 -8.75
C ASP A 73 27.80 -42.63 -7.67
N ARG A 74 26.71 -42.75 -6.90
CA ARG A 74 26.56 -43.74 -5.84
C ARG A 74 26.41 -45.17 -6.38
N LYS A 75 25.58 -45.38 -7.44
CA LYS A 75 25.26 -46.70 -7.96
C LYS A 75 26.25 -47.18 -9.03
N HIS A 76 26.89 -46.28 -9.76
CA HIS A 76 27.71 -46.57 -10.93
C HIS A 76 29.05 -45.83 -10.94
N ALA A 77 29.69 -45.69 -9.76
CA ALA A 77 30.89 -44.86 -9.55
C ALA A 77 32.02 -45.09 -10.56
N GLY A 78 32.20 -46.33 -11.04
CA GLY A 78 33.25 -46.72 -11.99
C GLY A 78 32.88 -46.53 -13.46
N SER A 79 31.65 -46.10 -13.79
CA SER A 79 31.22 -45.96 -15.18
C SER A 79 31.75 -44.67 -15.85
N ASN A 80 31.82 -44.72 -17.18
CA ASN A 80 32.16 -43.54 -17.98
C ASN A 80 31.12 -42.43 -17.80
N GLU A 81 29.86 -42.80 -17.64
CA GLU A 81 28.74 -41.88 -17.39
C GLU A 81 28.89 -41.16 -16.03
N ALA A 82 29.33 -41.87 -14.98
CA ALA A 82 29.63 -41.24 -13.68
C ALA A 82 30.78 -40.23 -13.77
N THR A 83 31.81 -40.53 -14.57
CA THR A 83 32.90 -39.60 -14.83
C THR A 83 32.43 -38.33 -15.53
N LYS A 84 31.57 -38.48 -16.55
CA LYS A 84 30.91 -37.34 -17.23
C LYS A 84 29.96 -36.61 -16.28
N GLY A 85 29.22 -37.37 -15.45
CA GLY A 85 28.30 -36.82 -14.44
C GLY A 85 29.00 -35.93 -13.43
N LYS A 86 30.19 -36.32 -12.96
CA LYS A 86 31.01 -35.45 -12.06
C LYS A 86 31.36 -34.12 -12.68
N LYS A 87 31.69 -34.09 -13.98
CA LYS A 87 31.97 -32.85 -14.71
C LYS A 87 30.70 -31.97 -14.84
N LEU A 88 29.58 -32.60 -15.21
CA LEU A 88 28.30 -31.94 -15.29
C LEU A 88 27.85 -31.38 -13.93
N TYR A 89 28.00 -32.13 -12.85
CA TYR A 89 27.69 -31.69 -11.49
C TYR A 89 28.45 -30.41 -11.12
N LYS A 90 29.75 -30.35 -11.37
CA LYS A 90 30.56 -29.16 -11.13
C LYS A 90 30.08 -27.95 -11.94
N LYS A 91 29.70 -28.19 -13.22
CA LYS A 91 29.13 -27.16 -14.08
C LYS A 91 27.81 -26.63 -13.55
N VAL A 92 26.89 -27.49 -13.17
CA VAL A 92 25.57 -27.15 -12.58
C VAL A 92 25.75 -26.30 -11.32
N VAL A 93 26.64 -26.72 -10.42
CA VAL A 93 26.91 -25.99 -9.18
C VAL A 93 27.48 -24.60 -9.48
N ALA A 94 28.42 -24.49 -10.40
CA ALA A 94 29.03 -23.21 -10.78
C ALA A 94 27.98 -22.25 -11.40
N GLU A 95 27.15 -22.72 -12.30
CA GLU A 95 26.08 -21.93 -12.94
C GLU A 95 25.01 -21.50 -11.92
N GLN A 96 24.60 -22.39 -11.04
CA GLN A 96 23.65 -22.08 -9.97
C GLN A 96 24.21 -20.99 -9.01
N MET A 97 25.46 -21.13 -8.61
CA MET A 97 26.13 -20.12 -7.78
C MET A 97 26.21 -18.74 -8.49
N GLN A 98 26.55 -18.75 -9.78
CA GLN A 98 26.62 -17.52 -10.56
C GLN A 98 25.22 -16.86 -10.68
N LYS A 99 24.18 -17.65 -10.96
CA LYS A 99 22.81 -17.17 -11.01
C LYS A 99 22.38 -16.55 -9.69
N GLN A 100 22.60 -17.24 -8.58
CA GLN A 100 22.28 -16.72 -7.24
C GLN A 100 23.04 -15.42 -6.93
N LYS A 101 24.33 -15.33 -7.31
CA LYS A 101 25.13 -14.13 -7.12
C LYS A 101 24.59 -12.94 -7.92
N THR A 102 24.13 -13.18 -9.15
CA THR A 102 23.53 -12.14 -10.01
C THR A 102 22.21 -11.67 -9.43
N GLU A 103 21.31 -12.61 -9.09
CA GLU A 103 20.01 -12.31 -8.49
C GLU A 103 20.14 -11.53 -7.16
N ARG A 104 21.15 -11.89 -6.34
CA ARG A 104 21.42 -11.17 -5.11
C ARG A 104 21.87 -9.74 -5.37
N LYS A 105 22.78 -9.52 -6.33
CA LYS A 105 23.21 -8.18 -6.71
C LYS A 105 22.08 -7.31 -7.25
N GLU A 106 21.24 -7.86 -8.11
CA GLU A 106 20.07 -7.16 -8.66
C GLU A 106 19.04 -6.81 -7.59
N ARG A 107 18.88 -7.68 -6.57
CA ARG A 107 18.02 -7.39 -5.41
C ARG A 107 18.59 -6.26 -4.58
N GLU A 108 19.87 -6.33 -4.23
CA GLU A 108 20.56 -5.28 -3.46
C GLU A 108 20.52 -3.92 -4.17
N GLU A 109 20.64 -3.92 -5.50
CA GLU A 109 20.53 -2.72 -6.33
C GLU A 109 19.10 -2.14 -6.32
N ARG A 110 18.09 -3.00 -6.51
CA ARG A 110 16.67 -2.58 -6.43
C ARG A 110 16.32 -2.00 -5.06
N GLU A 111 16.77 -2.63 -3.99
CA GLU A 111 16.54 -2.15 -2.62
C GLU A 111 17.20 -0.77 -2.38
N LYS A 112 18.40 -0.55 -2.93
CA LYS A 112 19.08 0.75 -2.87
C LYS A 112 18.30 1.83 -3.62
N ILE A 113 17.87 1.54 -4.85
CA ILE A 113 17.09 2.47 -5.67
C ILE A 113 15.79 2.84 -4.95
N GLU A 114 15.03 1.85 -4.47
CA GLU A 114 13.79 2.09 -3.75
C GLU A 114 13.99 2.94 -2.48
N LYS A 115 15.05 2.66 -1.73
CA LYS A 115 15.41 3.43 -0.54
C LYS A 115 15.75 4.88 -0.88
N MET A 116 16.50 5.11 -1.97
CA MET A 116 16.84 6.46 -2.44
C MET A 116 15.60 7.23 -2.90
N GLU A 117 14.74 6.61 -3.70
CA GLU A 117 13.49 7.22 -4.17
C GLU A 117 12.54 7.56 -3.01
N ARG A 118 12.46 6.67 -2.01
CA ARG A 118 11.68 6.91 -0.80
C ARG A 118 12.23 8.10 -0.01
N ALA A 119 13.55 8.16 0.17
CA ALA A 119 14.20 9.28 0.86
C ALA A 119 14.00 10.61 0.12
N GLU A 120 14.10 10.61 -1.21
CA GLU A 120 13.85 11.80 -2.02
C GLU A 120 12.39 12.27 -1.94
N ARG A 121 11.43 11.33 -2.01
CA ARG A 121 9.99 11.66 -1.82
C ARG A 121 9.74 12.28 -0.45
N MET A 122 10.27 11.69 0.61
CA MET A 122 10.13 12.24 1.97
C MET A 122 10.75 13.62 2.10
N LYS A 123 11.91 13.86 1.50
CA LYS A 123 12.56 15.17 1.49
C LYS A 123 11.73 16.22 0.76
N LYS A 124 11.19 15.89 -0.41
CA LYS A 124 10.30 16.78 -1.18
C LYS A 124 9.02 17.11 -0.39
N GLU A 125 8.43 16.11 0.25
CA GLU A 125 7.23 16.30 1.07
C GLU A 125 7.51 17.19 2.29
N GLN A 126 8.62 16.96 2.98
CA GLN A 126 9.05 17.80 4.11
C GLN A 126 9.32 19.24 3.69
N GLN A 127 9.96 19.46 2.53
CA GLN A 127 10.18 20.79 1.98
C GLN A 127 8.87 21.49 1.61
N ARG A 128 7.93 20.76 1.00
CA ARG A 128 6.59 21.25 0.67
C ARG A 128 5.85 21.68 1.94
N LEU A 129 5.85 20.85 2.96
CA LEU A 129 5.22 21.13 4.25
C LEU A 129 5.85 22.36 4.91
N ALA A 130 7.16 22.46 4.97
CA ALA A 130 7.86 23.59 5.53
C ALA A 130 7.56 24.90 4.76
N SER A 131 7.53 24.85 3.42
CA SER A 131 7.18 25.99 2.58
C SER A 131 5.75 26.45 2.77
N ALA A 132 4.81 25.52 2.84
CA ALA A 132 3.39 25.80 3.03
C ALA A 132 3.12 26.39 4.42
N THR A 133 3.67 25.81 5.47
CA THR A 133 3.46 26.29 6.86
C THR A 133 4.21 27.58 7.15
N LYS A 134 5.30 27.88 6.45
CA LYS A 134 6.02 29.16 6.58
C LYS A 134 5.14 30.38 6.35
N LYS A 135 4.12 30.26 5.50
CA LYS A 135 3.16 31.33 5.20
C LYS A 135 2.04 31.44 6.24
N MET A 136 1.96 30.48 7.17
CA MET A 136 0.89 30.40 8.16
C MET A 136 1.28 31.08 9.47
N ARG A 137 0.30 31.75 10.07
CA ARG A 137 0.27 32.12 11.49
C ARG A 137 -0.34 30.93 12.22
N ILE A 138 0.39 30.34 13.16
CA ILE A 138 0.00 29.15 13.90
C ILE A 138 -0.46 29.58 15.30
N LYS A 139 -1.58 29.04 15.76
CA LYS A 139 -2.10 29.22 17.12
C LYS A 139 -2.44 27.83 17.69
N ASN A 140 -1.78 27.47 18.75
CA ASN A 140 -2.10 26.25 19.50
C ASN A 140 -3.19 26.56 20.54
N ASP A 141 -4.15 25.65 20.62
CA ASP A 141 -5.15 25.60 21.66
C ASP A 141 -4.90 24.32 22.45
N ASP A 142 -4.25 24.45 23.59
CA ASP A 142 -3.84 23.30 24.39
C ASP A 142 -5.04 22.65 25.12
N ILE A 143 -6.15 23.39 25.27
CA ILE A 143 -7.36 22.86 25.91
C ILE A 143 -8.09 21.92 24.96
N SER A 144 -8.29 22.34 23.72
CA SER A 144 -8.96 21.51 22.71
C SER A 144 -7.99 20.56 21.97
N GLY A 145 -6.68 20.72 22.15
CA GLY A 145 -5.64 19.95 21.43
C GLY A 145 -5.59 20.27 19.92
N VAL A 146 -6.11 21.44 19.52
CA VAL A 146 -6.19 21.85 18.12
C VAL A 146 -5.12 22.89 17.83
N THR A 147 -4.40 22.66 16.73
CA THR A 147 -3.52 23.66 16.14
C THR A 147 -4.25 24.34 14.98
N TRP A 148 -4.41 25.65 15.08
CA TRP A 148 -5.05 26.51 14.09
C TRP A 148 -4.03 27.17 13.19
N TYR A 149 -4.29 27.15 11.87
CA TYR A 149 -3.43 27.73 10.84
C TYR A 149 -4.20 28.76 10.04
N TYR A 150 -3.69 30.00 10.03
CA TYR A 150 -4.24 31.13 9.30
C TYR A 150 -3.18 31.65 8.34
N ASP A 151 -3.57 32.11 7.17
CA ASP A 151 -2.62 32.89 6.36
C ASP A 151 -2.14 34.12 7.15
N LYS A 152 -0.84 34.43 7.08
CA LYS A 152 -0.26 35.57 7.82
C LYS A 152 -0.92 36.92 7.50
N THR A 153 -1.53 37.03 6.32
CA THR A 153 -2.18 38.26 5.85
C THR A 153 -3.67 38.32 6.16
N SER A 154 -4.28 37.23 6.64
CA SER A 154 -5.67 37.20 7.08
C SER A 154 -5.86 37.99 8.38
N PRO A 155 -6.99 38.69 8.54
CA PRO A 155 -7.30 39.39 9.77
C PRO A 155 -7.22 38.50 11.02
N ARG A 156 -6.88 39.10 12.15
CA ARG A 156 -6.90 38.40 13.46
C ARG A 156 -8.26 38.50 14.15
N TYR A 157 -9.03 39.50 13.78
CA TYR A 157 -10.29 39.84 14.42
C TYR A 157 -11.39 39.97 13.38
N THR A 158 -12.63 39.91 13.82
CA THR A 158 -13.84 39.96 12.96
C THR A 158 -14.22 41.33 12.48
N ASN A 159 -13.66 42.38 13.05
CA ASN A 159 -13.96 43.78 12.77
C ASN A 159 -13.23 44.35 11.53
N TYR A 160 -12.91 43.49 10.56
CA TYR A 160 -12.33 43.88 9.26
C TYR A 160 -13.15 43.29 8.12
N ASN A 161 -13.22 44.01 6.98
CA ASN A 161 -13.79 43.38 5.77
C ASN A 161 -12.86 42.29 5.25
N ALA A 162 -13.33 41.05 5.20
CA ALA A 162 -12.51 39.94 4.77
C ALA A 162 -13.32 38.78 4.17
N PHE A 163 -12.63 38.04 3.31
CA PHE A 163 -13.06 36.77 2.78
C PHE A 163 -11.83 35.85 2.88
N HIS A 164 -11.86 34.87 3.76
CA HIS A 164 -10.71 34.02 3.94
C HIS A 164 -11.13 32.64 4.50
N ILE A 165 -10.19 31.71 4.45
CA ILE A 165 -10.28 30.41 5.09
C ILE A 165 -9.15 30.24 6.10
N TYR A 166 -9.35 29.35 7.03
CA TYR A 166 -8.32 28.85 7.95
C TYR A 166 -8.57 27.39 8.22
N MET A 167 -7.63 26.71 8.85
CA MET A 167 -7.78 25.30 9.14
C MET A 167 -7.41 24.95 10.58
N GLY A 168 -8.09 23.95 11.10
CA GLY A 168 -7.75 23.28 12.34
C GLY A 168 -7.17 21.89 12.08
N LYS A 169 -6.28 21.44 12.96
CA LYS A 169 -5.73 20.10 12.94
C LYS A 169 -5.42 19.64 14.36
N THR A 170 -5.87 18.44 14.72
CA THR A 170 -5.39 17.75 15.92
C THR A 170 -4.07 17.04 15.63
N LYS A 171 -3.36 16.63 16.68
CA LYS A 171 -2.05 15.96 16.55
C LYS A 171 -2.06 14.76 15.59
N THR A 172 -3.11 13.93 15.67
CA THR A 172 -3.23 12.68 14.89
C THR A 172 -4.30 12.73 13.81
N GLY A 173 -5.18 13.76 13.82
CA GLY A 173 -6.31 13.87 12.90
C GLY A 173 -5.93 14.45 11.53
N THR A 174 -6.85 14.30 10.58
CA THR A 174 -6.82 15.04 9.32
C THR A 174 -7.21 16.49 9.56
N PRO A 175 -6.62 17.46 8.82
CA PRO A 175 -7.02 18.84 8.95
C PRO A 175 -8.44 19.07 8.39
N TRP A 176 -9.12 20.06 8.91
CA TRP A 176 -10.39 20.56 8.40
C TRP A 176 -10.33 22.02 8.12
N LEU A 177 -11.11 22.49 7.15
CA LEU A 177 -11.19 23.90 6.78
C LEU A 177 -12.37 24.58 7.45
N ARG A 178 -12.18 25.85 7.76
CA ARG A 178 -13.23 26.77 8.14
C ARG A 178 -13.23 27.94 7.16
N PHE A 179 -14.42 28.45 6.88
CA PHE A 179 -14.66 29.53 5.95
C PHE A 179 -15.26 30.72 6.69
N ILE A 180 -14.70 31.91 6.46
CA ILE A 180 -15.14 33.11 7.11
C ILE A 180 -15.34 34.28 6.11
N ILE A 181 -16.48 34.94 6.22
CA ILE A 181 -16.82 36.15 5.50
C ILE A 181 -17.11 37.23 6.53
N GLN A 182 -16.46 38.38 6.43
CA GLN A 182 -16.56 39.47 7.41
C GLN A 182 -16.92 40.77 6.71
N TYR A 183 -17.85 41.51 7.33
CA TYR A 183 -18.27 42.83 6.95
C TYR A 183 -18.12 43.80 8.13
N THR A 184 -17.63 45.01 7.92
CA THR A 184 -17.60 46.07 8.91
C THR A 184 -17.96 47.41 8.27
N ALA A 185 -18.70 48.21 8.99
CA ALA A 185 -19.17 49.54 8.58
C ALA A 185 -19.50 50.42 9.80
N ASP A 186 -20.03 51.60 9.54
CA ASP A 186 -20.58 52.50 10.57
C ASP A 186 -22.01 52.12 10.96
N ASP A 187 -22.78 51.54 10.00
CA ASP A 187 -24.16 51.14 10.20
C ASP A 187 -24.38 49.66 9.92
N TRP A 188 -25.37 49.08 10.61
CA TRP A 188 -25.83 47.68 10.43
C TRP A 188 -26.36 47.45 9.00
N LEU A 189 -26.00 46.32 8.44
CA LEU A 189 -26.57 45.84 7.19
C LEU A 189 -27.65 44.79 7.44
N PHE A 190 -27.56 44.04 8.57
CA PHE A 190 -28.40 42.90 8.90
C PHE A 190 -28.35 41.88 7.78
N ILE A 191 -27.15 41.31 7.57
CA ILE A 191 -26.83 40.42 6.43
C ILE A 191 -27.68 39.17 6.50
N GLU A 192 -28.37 38.87 5.38
CA GLU A 192 -29.17 37.69 5.19
C GLU A 192 -28.52 36.68 4.24
N LYS A 193 -27.73 37.13 3.28
CA LYS A 193 -27.00 36.30 2.31
C LYS A 193 -25.84 37.04 1.63
N TYR A 194 -25.00 36.27 1.00
CA TYR A 194 -23.90 36.76 0.18
C TYR A 194 -24.05 36.27 -1.26
N ILE A 195 -23.80 37.13 -2.23
CA ILE A 195 -23.70 36.80 -3.65
C ILE A 195 -22.26 37.02 -4.07
N ILE A 196 -21.61 35.99 -4.58
CA ILE A 196 -20.24 36.02 -5.06
C ILE A 196 -20.25 35.87 -6.57
N LYS A 197 -19.65 36.82 -7.27
CA LYS A 197 -19.47 36.75 -8.73
C LYS A 197 -18.02 36.59 -9.06
N VAL A 198 -17.67 35.48 -9.74
CA VAL A 198 -16.33 35.14 -10.17
C VAL A 198 -16.31 34.96 -11.68
N ASP A 199 -15.64 35.84 -12.41
CA ASP A 199 -15.47 35.74 -13.87
C ASP A 199 -16.78 35.44 -14.65
N GLY A 200 -17.89 36.01 -14.17
CA GLY A 200 -19.23 35.81 -14.75
C GLY A 200 -20.10 34.77 -14.05
N GLN A 201 -19.51 33.79 -13.37
CA GLN A 201 -20.25 32.81 -12.58
C GLN A 201 -20.73 33.40 -11.26
N THR A 202 -21.94 33.06 -10.84
CA THR A 202 -22.56 33.55 -9.61
C THR A 202 -22.78 32.45 -8.63
N PHE A 203 -22.40 32.64 -7.37
CA PHE A 203 -22.63 31.77 -6.25
C PHE A 203 -23.44 32.52 -5.18
N ILE A 204 -24.32 31.79 -4.48
CA ILE A 204 -25.12 32.33 -3.39
C ILE A 204 -24.75 31.55 -2.12
N ILE A 205 -24.46 32.30 -1.04
CA ILE A 205 -24.20 31.74 0.29
C ILE A 205 -25.29 32.28 1.22
N THR A 206 -26.03 31.38 1.83
CA THR A 206 -27.00 31.66 2.88
C THR A 206 -26.58 31.01 4.19
N GLU A 207 -27.21 31.38 5.27
CA GLU A 207 -27.13 30.59 6.51
C GLU A 207 -27.63 29.16 6.25
N LYS A 208 -26.93 28.18 6.82
CA LYS A 208 -27.39 26.79 6.87
C LYS A 208 -28.19 26.51 8.12
N GLU A 209 -27.85 27.22 9.20
CA GLU A 209 -28.54 27.16 10.48
C GLU A 209 -28.83 28.60 10.95
N TYR A 210 -29.98 28.79 11.58
CA TYR A 210 -30.36 30.09 12.12
C TYR A 210 -29.32 30.64 13.11
N GLY A 211 -28.89 31.90 12.91
CA GLY A 211 -27.90 32.58 13.74
C GLY A 211 -26.45 32.22 13.42
N GLU A 212 -26.20 31.61 12.27
CA GLU A 212 -24.83 31.34 11.79
C GLU A 212 -24.09 32.64 11.44
N ILE A 213 -24.81 33.65 10.93
CA ILE A 213 -24.31 35.04 10.75
C ILE A 213 -24.36 35.72 12.11
N LYS A 214 -23.21 36.04 12.63
CA LYS A 214 -23.01 36.70 13.93
C LYS A 214 -22.79 38.18 13.73
N SER A 215 -23.06 38.97 14.76
CA SER A 215 -22.86 40.42 14.78
C SER A 215 -22.32 40.90 16.11
N ASP A 216 -21.57 41.99 16.09
CA ASP A 216 -21.07 42.65 17.28
C ASP A 216 -20.73 44.11 16.94
N HIS A 217 -20.48 44.99 17.91
CA HIS A 217 -20.17 46.38 17.72
C HIS A 217 -19.30 46.97 18.83
N SER A 218 -18.50 47.94 18.50
CA SER A 218 -17.72 48.71 19.47
C SER A 218 -17.20 49.99 18.82
N GLY A 219 -17.07 51.06 19.63
CA GLY A 219 -16.42 52.30 19.18
C GLY A 219 -17.07 52.95 17.94
N GLY A 220 -18.40 52.87 17.79
CA GLY A 220 -19.10 53.41 16.63
C GLY A 220 -18.95 52.62 15.34
N LYS A 221 -18.44 51.42 15.40
CA LYS A 221 -18.33 50.46 14.29
C LYS A 221 -19.12 49.20 14.61
N ILE A 222 -19.67 48.63 13.56
CA ILE A 222 -20.35 47.32 13.60
C ILE A 222 -19.56 46.33 12.76
N TRP A 223 -19.73 45.07 13.08
CA TRP A 223 -19.27 43.99 12.20
C TRP A 223 -20.23 42.80 12.25
N GLU A 224 -20.42 42.21 11.09
CA GLU A 224 -21.26 41.05 10.86
C GLU A 224 -20.41 40.00 10.14
N TRP A 225 -20.47 38.74 10.59
CA TRP A 225 -19.62 37.72 9.99
C TRP A 225 -20.27 36.35 10.02
N LEU A 226 -19.95 35.56 8.99
CA LEU A 226 -20.18 34.14 8.89
C LEU A 226 -18.86 33.38 9.19
N ASP A 227 -18.90 32.37 10.02
CA ASP A 227 -17.77 31.44 10.25
C ASP A 227 -18.29 30.01 10.41
N ARG A 228 -18.00 29.16 9.43
CA ARG A 228 -18.49 27.78 9.41
C ARG A 228 -17.48 26.77 8.92
N TYR A 229 -17.73 25.50 9.16
CA TYR A 229 -17.01 24.39 8.53
C TYR A 229 -17.23 24.44 7.01
N VAL A 230 -16.15 24.16 6.26
CA VAL A 230 -16.22 24.10 4.80
C VAL A 230 -16.83 22.76 4.39
N GLU A 231 -17.95 22.82 3.74
CA GLU A 231 -18.57 21.70 3.04
C GLU A 231 -18.23 21.72 1.54
N ARG A 232 -18.73 20.74 0.79
CA ARG A 232 -18.42 20.59 -0.64
C ARG A 232 -18.72 21.85 -1.45
N ASP A 233 -19.92 22.41 -1.28
CA ASP A 233 -20.35 23.59 -2.03
C ASP A 233 -19.50 24.82 -1.69
N ASP A 234 -19.18 25.01 -0.40
CA ASP A 234 -18.28 26.06 0.04
C ASP A 234 -16.88 25.92 -0.57
N PHE A 235 -16.40 24.68 -0.64
CA PHE A 235 -15.08 24.39 -1.19
C PHE A 235 -14.99 24.75 -2.68
N ASP A 236 -16.02 24.48 -3.45
CA ASP A 236 -16.08 24.85 -4.86
C ASP A 236 -16.10 26.37 -5.05
N ILE A 237 -16.83 27.10 -4.20
CA ILE A 237 -16.81 28.57 -4.18
C ILE A 237 -15.41 29.09 -3.83
N ILE A 238 -14.78 28.55 -2.78
CA ILE A 238 -13.43 28.93 -2.35
C ILE A 238 -12.42 28.73 -3.48
N LYS A 239 -12.46 27.58 -4.19
CA LYS A 239 -11.60 27.31 -5.34
C LYS A 239 -11.83 28.29 -6.49
N ALA A 240 -13.10 28.56 -6.81
CA ALA A 240 -13.45 29.52 -7.84
C ALA A 240 -12.89 30.90 -7.51
N VAL A 241 -13.11 31.38 -6.28
CA VAL A 241 -12.61 32.68 -5.80
C VAL A 241 -11.08 32.74 -5.83
N ALA A 242 -10.40 31.70 -5.33
CA ALA A 242 -8.94 31.65 -5.29
C ALA A 242 -8.30 31.73 -6.68
N ASN A 243 -8.95 31.18 -7.70
CA ASN A 243 -8.43 31.12 -9.07
C ASN A 243 -8.99 32.19 -10.01
N GLY A 244 -10.13 32.82 -9.64
CA GLY A 244 -10.79 33.80 -10.46
C GLY A 244 -9.97 35.09 -10.64
N LYS A 245 -10.14 35.75 -11.81
CA LYS A 245 -9.52 37.03 -12.10
C LYS A 245 -10.34 38.18 -11.50
N ASN A 246 -11.61 38.25 -11.83
CA ASN A 246 -12.52 39.31 -11.38
C ASN A 246 -13.50 38.69 -10.37
N THR A 247 -13.34 39.07 -9.10
CA THR A 247 -14.19 38.55 -8.03
C THR A 247 -14.78 39.68 -7.19
N LYS A 248 -16.10 39.68 -7.10
CA LYS A 248 -16.85 40.62 -6.25
C LYS A 248 -17.76 39.82 -5.31
N ILE A 249 -17.91 40.33 -4.09
CA ILE A 249 -18.88 39.87 -3.12
C ILE A 249 -19.89 40.99 -2.86
N ARG A 250 -21.16 40.63 -2.88
CA ARG A 250 -22.27 41.45 -2.47
C ARG A 250 -22.84 40.91 -1.16
N PHE A 251 -22.85 41.71 -0.16
CA PHE A 251 -23.49 41.52 1.12
C PHE A 251 -24.94 42.02 0.98
N ILE A 252 -25.92 41.14 1.09
CA ILE A 252 -27.33 41.42 1.02
C ILE A 252 -27.88 41.48 2.43
N GLY A 253 -28.31 42.65 2.84
CA GLY A 253 -29.02 42.83 4.09
C GLY A 253 -30.52 43.02 3.90
N SER A 254 -31.23 43.23 5.00
CA SER A 254 -32.70 43.36 5.01
C SER A 254 -33.25 44.49 4.17
N LYS A 255 -32.53 45.62 4.04
CA LYS A 255 -32.95 46.80 3.27
C LYS A 255 -31.98 47.23 2.18
N TYR A 256 -30.71 46.97 2.39
CA TYR A 256 -29.64 47.49 1.53
C TYR A 256 -28.67 46.37 1.14
N HIS A 257 -27.80 46.67 0.22
CA HIS A 257 -26.66 45.81 -0.11
C HIS A 257 -25.36 46.61 -0.18
N LYS A 258 -24.23 45.95 -0.01
CA LYS A 258 -22.89 46.50 -0.17
C LYS A 258 -22.03 45.58 -1.01
N ASP A 259 -21.26 46.18 -1.93
CA ASP A 259 -20.37 45.44 -2.81
C ASP A 259 -18.90 45.65 -2.38
N LYS A 260 -18.13 44.56 -2.41
CA LYS A 260 -16.67 44.62 -2.18
C LYS A 260 -15.97 43.78 -3.23
N THR A 261 -14.78 44.18 -3.62
CA THR A 261 -13.90 43.37 -4.48
C THR A 261 -13.04 42.50 -3.61
N ILE A 262 -12.97 41.19 -3.94
CA ILE A 262 -12.01 40.29 -3.31
C ILE A 262 -10.65 40.50 -3.96
N THR A 263 -9.70 40.97 -3.16
CA THR A 263 -8.39 41.41 -3.63
C THR A 263 -7.48 40.23 -4.00
N THR A 264 -6.47 40.53 -4.83
CA THR A 264 -5.42 39.55 -5.15
C THR A 264 -4.74 38.96 -3.90
N LYS A 265 -4.53 39.84 -2.86
CA LYS A 265 -3.97 39.41 -1.57
C LYS A 265 -4.87 38.40 -0.85
N GLN A 266 -6.17 38.59 -0.83
CA GLN A 266 -7.14 37.65 -0.25
C GLN A 266 -7.17 36.33 -1.04
N LYS A 267 -7.17 36.38 -2.37
CA LYS A 267 -7.08 35.18 -3.23
C LYS A 267 -5.78 34.41 -2.97
N GLN A 268 -4.65 35.11 -2.82
CA GLN A 268 -3.38 34.44 -2.49
C GLN A 268 -3.41 33.81 -1.09
N ALA A 269 -4.07 34.45 -0.11
CA ALA A 269 -4.26 33.87 1.22
C ALA A 269 -5.07 32.57 1.16
N LEU A 270 -6.14 32.52 0.33
CA LEU A 270 -6.89 31.29 0.11
C LEU A 270 -5.99 30.15 -0.43
N LYS A 271 -5.19 30.46 -1.47
CA LYS A 271 -4.24 29.49 -2.06
C LYS A 271 -3.22 28.99 -1.03
N ASN A 272 -2.66 29.90 -0.24
CA ASN A 272 -1.68 29.53 0.77
C ASN A 272 -2.27 28.56 1.83
N VAL A 273 -3.51 28.81 2.27
CA VAL A 273 -4.18 27.90 3.24
C VAL A 273 -4.53 26.57 2.58
N LEU A 274 -5.01 26.56 1.34
CA LEU A 274 -5.28 25.33 0.59
C LEU A 274 -4.01 24.49 0.40
N ASP A 275 -2.89 25.13 0.03
CA ASP A 275 -1.60 24.45 -0.10
C ASP A 275 -1.16 23.82 1.23
N ALA A 276 -1.31 24.55 2.34
CA ALA A 276 -1.00 24.03 3.67
C ALA A 276 -1.96 22.93 4.09
N TYR A 277 -3.25 23.04 3.77
CA TYR A 277 -4.25 22.02 4.02
C TYR A 277 -3.90 20.69 3.34
N TYR A 278 -3.58 20.72 2.05
CA TYR A 278 -3.15 19.51 1.34
C TYR A 278 -1.80 18.98 1.81
N ALA A 279 -0.85 19.87 2.13
CA ALA A 279 0.45 19.45 2.66
C ALA A 279 0.35 18.75 4.03
N LEU A 280 -0.66 19.13 4.84
CA LEU A 280 -0.94 18.54 6.15
C LEU A 280 -1.86 17.30 6.10
N GLY A 281 -2.21 16.83 4.90
CA GLY A 281 -3.00 15.60 4.69
C GLY A 281 -4.50 15.83 4.48
N GLY A 282 -4.91 17.05 4.17
CA GLY A 282 -6.29 17.34 3.78
C GLY A 282 -6.66 16.72 2.44
N THR A 283 -7.89 16.21 2.31
CA THR A 283 -8.32 15.40 1.15
C THR A 283 -9.59 15.89 0.47
N MET A 284 -10.12 17.06 0.85
CA MET A 284 -11.32 17.59 0.21
C MET A 284 -11.04 17.85 -1.29
N LYS A 285 -11.79 17.20 -2.15
CA LYS A 285 -11.68 17.25 -3.62
C LYS A 285 -12.90 17.93 -4.23
#